data_bb0ad65e07212465e22b7f6cd247e2f2
#
_entry.id   bb0ad65e07212465e22b7f6cd247e2f2
#
_cell.length_a   1.000
_cell.length_b   1.000
_cell.length_c   1.000
_cell.angle_alpha   90.00
_cell.angle_beta   90.00
_cell.angle_gamma   90.00
#
_symmetry.space_group_name_H-M   'P 1'
#
loop_
_entity.id
_entity.type
_entity.pdbx_description
1 polymer ?
#
loop_
_entity_poly.entity_id
_entity_poly.type
_entity_poly.pdbx_seq_one_letter_code
_entity_poly.pdbx_strand_id
1 'polypeptide(L)'
;MNRKHVLIVGGTGMLAELTSCLAIEQDVTVIGRDKTKMASIVQRNPETCHPLRVDYREEEALSNALQRAVKQRGPFDRVIAWVHRGSGRAMQLILDHSENSEVIHILGSRANPEYEKRCLCLNAQQTYRQVQLGEIHEMASVRWLTHDEIVEGVLDAIQNQNDYRLIGTRKDDVNVHSRND
;
A
#
# COMPACT_ATOMS: atom_id res chain seq x y z
N MET A 1 -2.63 4.16 -25.75
CA MET A 1 -1.61 3.76 -24.78
C MET A 1 -2.28 2.88 -23.74
N ASN A 2 -1.69 1.74 -23.43
CA ASN A 2 -2.27 0.85 -22.41
C ASN A 2 -1.98 1.49 -21.03
N ARG A 3 -3.02 1.73 -20.21
CA ARG A 3 -2.84 2.25 -18.85
C ARG A 3 -2.20 1.18 -17.97
N LYS A 4 -1.34 1.57 -17.03
CA LYS A 4 -0.81 0.65 -16.03
C LYS A 4 -1.93 0.15 -15.13
N HIS A 5 -1.95 -1.15 -14.84
CA HIS A 5 -2.88 -1.75 -13.91
C HIS A 5 -2.28 -1.78 -12.50
N VAL A 6 -2.88 -1.03 -11.59
CA VAL A 6 -2.39 -0.88 -10.21
C VAL A 6 -3.36 -1.53 -9.23
N LEU A 7 -2.85 -2.39 -8.36
CA LEU A 7 -3.60 -2.91 -7.23
C LEU A 7 -3.32 -2.05 -5.98
N ILE A 8 -4.37 -1.56 -5.32
CA ILE A 8 -4.25 -0.86 -4.04
C ILE A 8 -5.04 -1.60 -2.95
N VAL A 9 -4.33 -2.06 -1.93
CA VAL A 9 -4.89 -2.72 -0.75
C VAL A 9 -4.94 -1.72 0.41
N GLY A 10 -6.12 -1.56 1.02
CA GLY A 10 -6.37 -0.50 2.01
C GLY A 10 -6.70 0.86 1.39
N GLY A 11 -6.96 0.90 0.08
CA GLY A 11 -7.21 2.11 -0.69
C GLY A 11 -8.52 2.84 -0.38
N THR A 12 -9.36 2.32 0.52
CA THR A 12 -10.60 2.98 0.94
C THR A 12 -10.47 3.72 2.28
N GLY A 13 -9.32 3.65 2.90
CA GLY A 13 -9.00 4.30 4.17
C GLY A 13 -7.88 5.32 4.01
N MET A 14 -6.77 5.07 4.67
CA MET A 14 -5.59 5.94 4.68
C MET A 14 -5.01 6.23 3.29
N LEU A 15 -5.14 5.30 2.35
CA LEU A 15 -4.68 5.44 0.96
C LEU A 15 -5.80 5.90 0.00
N ALA A 16 -6.92 6.44 0.50
CA ALA A 16 -8.06 6.82 -0.35
C ALA A 16 -7.71 7.94 -1.34
N GLU A 17 -7.00 8.97 -0.89
CA GLU A 17 -6.57 10.07 -1.75
C GLU A 17 -5.51 9.59 -2.76
N LEU A 18 -4.57 8.74 -2.35
CA LEU A 18 -3.62 8.11 -3.26
C LEU A 18 -4.34 7.31 -4.36
N THR A 19 -5.38 6.54 -3.98
CA THR A 19 -6.20 5.79 -4.94
C THR A 19 -6.83 6.72 -5.96
N SER A 20 -7.41 7.83 -5.52
CA SER A 20 -8.02 8.83 -6.40
C SER A 20 -7.01 9.50 -7.32
N CYS A 21 -5.84 9.86 -6.81
CA CYS A 21 -4.75 10.46 -7.61
C CYS A 21 -4.25 9.51 -8.70
N LEU A 22 -3.98 8.25 -8.36
CA LEU A 22 -3.48 7.28 -9.34
C LEU A 22 -4.53 6.91 -10.40
N ALA A 23 -5.82 6.89 -10.02
CA ALA A 23 -6.91 6.59 -10.93
C ALA A 23 -7.16 7.66 -12.01
N ILE A 24 -6.50 8.80 -11.95
CA ILE A 24 -6.56 9.82 -13.02
C ILE A 24 -5.92 9.27 -14.32
N GLU A 25 -4.78 8.60 -14.20
CA GLU A 25 -3.99 8.16 -15.35
C GLU A 25 -3.84 6.63 -15.48
N GLN A 26 -4.22 5.89 -14.45
CA GLN A 26 -3.97 4.44 -14.35
C GLN A 26 -5.29 3.68 -14.09
N ASP A 27 -5.34 2.42 -14.47
CA ASP A 27 -6.42 1.52 -14.09
C ASP A 27 -6.16 0.97 -12.69
N VAL A 28 -6.96 1.38 -11.71
CA VAL A 28 -6.75 1.04 -10.30
C VAL A 28 -7.78 0.03 -9.84
N THR A 29 -7.31 -1.15 -9.48
CA THR A 29 -8.11 -2.13 -8.72
C THR A 29 -7.91 -1.87 -7.23
N VAL A 30 -9.00 -1.57 -6.52
CA VAL A 30 -8.95 -1.22 -5.09
C VAL A 30 -9.62 -2.27 -4.22
N ILE A 31 -8.89 -2.80 -3.24
CA ILE A 31 -9.42 -3.75 -2.24
C ILE A 31 -9.89 -2.99 -1.00
N GLY A 32 -11.12 -3.29 -0.58
CA GLY A 32 -11.70 -2.77 0.64
C GLY A 32 -12.97 -3.52 1.03
N ARG A 33 -13.39 -3.38 2.30
CA ARG A 33 -14.56 -4.07 2.85
C ARG A 33 -15.81 -3.19 2.87
N ASP A 34 -15.61 -1.90 3.10
CA ASP A 34 -16.67 -0.94 3.31
C ASP A 34 -17.27 -0.49 1.98
N LYS A 35 -18.56 -0.82 1.77
CA LYS A 35 -19.29 -0.51 0.55
C LYS A 35 -19.41 1.01 0.30
N THR A 36 -19.65 1.77 1.35
CA THR A 36 -19.87 3.22 1.24
C THR A 36 -18.59 3.95 0.86
N LYS A 37 -17.48 3.65 1.56
CA LYS A 37 -16.16 4.20 1.24
C LYS A 37 -15.71 3.80 -0.17
N MET A 38 -15.96 2.55 -0.55
CA MET A 38 -15.65 2.04 -1.89
C MET A 38 -16.42 2.81 -2.96
N ALA A 39 -17.74 3.00 -2.78
CA ALA A 39 -18.57 3.75 -3.72
C ALA A 39 -18.09 5.19 -3.87
N SER A 40 -17.70 5.86 -2.79
CA SER A 40 -17.18 7.23 -2.81
C SER A 40 -15.91 7.36 -3.66
N ILE A 41 -14.99 6.39 -3.59
CA ILE A 41 -13.75 6.39 -4.38
C ILE A 41 -14.03 6.12 -5.85
N VAL A 42 -14.84 5.10 -6.14
CA VAL A 42 -15.24 4.75 -7.52
C VAL A 42 -15.97 5.91 -8.20
N GLN A 43 -16.82 6.63 -7.46
CA GLN A 43 -17.57 7.77 -8.01
C GLN A 43 -16.66 8.90 -8.50
N ARG A 44 -15.47 9.07 -7.93
CA ARG A 44 -14.51 10.09 -8.37
C ARG A 44 -13.87 9.75 -9.72
N ASN A 45 -13.63 8.45 -9.98
CA ASN A 45 -12.99 7.95 -11.21
C ASN A 45 -13.66 6.65 -11.68
N PRO A 46 -14.93 6.72 -12.18
CA PRO A 46 -15.74 5.52 -12.43
C PRO A 46 -15.23 4.62 -13.55
N GLU A 47 -14.46 5.19 -14.49
CA GLU A 47 -13.92 4.43 -15.64
C GLU A 47 -12.61 3.70 -15.31
N THR A 48 -11.85 4.21 -14.33
CA THR A 48 -10.49 3.75 -14.04
C THR A 48 -10.33 3.15 -12.66
N CYS A 49 -11.32 3.30 -11.76
CA CYS A 49 -11.30 2.74 -10.43
C CYS A 49 -12.23 1.52 -10.35
N HIS A 50 -11.64 0.34 -10.12
CA HIS A 50 -12.31 -0.96 -10.17
C HIS A 50 -12.38 -1.56 -8.75
N PRO A 51 -13.57 -1.62 -8.13
CA PRO A 51 -13.69 -2.10 -6.76
C PRO A 51 -13.59 -3.62 -6.67
N LEU A 52 -12.77 -4.11 -5.74
CA LEU A 52 -12.78 -5.48 -5.25
C LEU A 52 -13.25 -5.48 -3.79
N ARG A 53 -14.54 -5.74 -3.59
CA ARG A 53 -15.10 -5.80 -2.25
C ARG A 53 -14.80 -7.15 -1.62
N VAL A 54 -13.71 -7.21 -0.86
CA VAL A 54 -13.28 -8.41 -0.14
C VAL A 54 -12.57 -8.02 1.16
N ASP A 55 -12.70 -8.85 2.17
CA ASP A 55 -11.83 -8.80 3.35
C ASP A 55 -10.57 -9.58 3.02
N TYR A 56 -9.42 -8.92 2.98
CA TYR A 56 -8.16 -9.58 2.65
C TYR A 56 -7.71 -10.62 3.70
N ARG A 57 -8.37 -10.69 4.85
CA ARG A 57 -8.14 -11.74 5.86
C ARG A 57 -8.80 -13.07 5.51
N GLU A 58 -9.77 -13.05 4.60
CA GLU A 58 -10.43 -14.22 4.04
C GLU A 58 -9.62 -14.74 2.84
N GLU A 59 -8.67 -15.64 3.09
CA GLU A 59 -7.63 -16.06 2.13
C GLU A 59 -8.21 -16.55 0.80
N GLU A 60 -9.22 -17.43 0.84
CA GLU A 60 -9.86 -17.97 -0.37
C GLU A 60 -10.61 -16.88 -1.15
N ALA A 61 -11.35 -16.02 -0.44
CA ALA A 61 -12.07 -14.92 -1.06
C ALA A 61 -11.13 -13.91 -1.72
N LEU A 62 -9.99 -13.60 -1.06
CA LEU A 62 -8.94 -12.74 -1.59
C LEU A 62 -8.32 -13.33 -2.85
N SER A 63 -7.89 -14.59 -2.81
CA SER A 63 -7.26 -15.28 -3.94
C SER A 63 -8.20 -15.29 -5.16
N ASN A 64 -9.46 -15.67 -4.96
CA ASN A 64 -10.46 -15.68 -6.02
C ASN A 64 -10.75 -14.27 -6.59
N ALA A 65 -10.73 -13.24 -5.75
CA ALA A 65 -10.93 -11.85 -6.18
C ALA A 65 -9.76 -11.34 -7.01
N LEU A 66 -8.52 -11.60 -6.58
CA LEU A 66 -7.30 -11.22 -7.31
C LEU A 66 -7.23 -11.93 -8.66
N GLN A 67 -7.50 -13.24 -8.69
CA GLN A 67 -7.53 -14.01 -9.95
C GLN A 67 -8.55 -13.44 -10.94
N ARG A 68 -9.75 -13.09 -10.49
CA ARG A 68 -10.76 -12.45 -11.35
C ARG A 68 -10.29 -11.10 -11.88
N ALA A 69 -9.65 -10.27 -11.04
CA ALA A 69 -9.14 -8.97 -11.47
C ALA A 69 -8.08 -9.11 -12.57
N VAL A 70 -7.11 -10.01 -12.37
CA VAL A 70 -6.07 -10.31 -13.38
C VAL A 70 -6.68 -10.85 -14.68
N LYS A 71 -7.65 -11.76 -14.59
CA LYS A 71 -8.34 -12.31 -15.76
C LYS A 71 -9.10 -11.23 -16.55
N GLN A 72 -9.68 -10.24 -15.87
CA GLN A 72 -10.50 -9.21 -16.51
C GLN A 72 -9.68 -8.05 -17.08
N ARG A 73 -8.56 -7.70 -16.47
CA ARG A 73 -7.79 -6.47 -16.77
C ARG A 73 -6.32 -6.69 -17.07
N GLY A 74 -5.85 -7.93 -17.03
CA GLY A 74 -4.43 -8.24 -17.18
C GLY A 74 -3.68 -8.21 -15.84
N PRO A 75 -2.38 -8.56 -15.87
CA PRO A 75 -1.54 -8.59 -14.68
C PRO A 75 -1.40 -7.20 -14.05
N PHE A 76 -1.07 -7.19 -12.75
CA PHE A 76 -0.76 -5.94 -12.07
C PHE A 76 0.66 -5.49 -12.42
N ASP A 77 0.79 -4.26 -12.92
CA ASP A 77 2.10 -3.60 -13.13
C ASP A 77 2.69 -3.11 -11.79
N ARG A 78 1.79 -2.72 -10.87
CA ARG A 78 2.18 -2.22 -9.54
C ARG A 78 1.18 -2.67 -8.47
N VAL A 79 1.70 -2.95 -7.29
CA VAL A 79 0.93 -3.22 -6.07
C VAL A 79 1.33 -2.22 -4.98
N ILE A 80 0.35 -1.56 -4.39
CA ILE A 80 0.54 -0.71 -3.20
C ILE A 80 -0.31 -1.32 -2.09
N ALA A 81 0.32 -1.90 -1.09
CA ALA A 81 -0.37 -2.70 -0.11
C ALA A 81 -0.15 -2.18 1.32
N TRP A 82 -1.23 -1.73 1.95
CA TRP A 82 -1.35 -1.53 3.38
C TRP A 82 -2.10 -2.72 3.98
N VAL A 83 -1.37 -3.67 4.53
CA VAL A 83 -1.91 -4.88 5.15
C VAL A 83 -1.60 -4.85 6.64
N HIS A 84 -2.62 -4.92 7.49
CA HIS A 84 -2.42 -4.90 8.94
C HIS A 84 -1.71 -6.17 9.41
N ARG A 85 -0.88 -6.01 10.45
CA ARG A 85 -0.23 -7.14 11.14
C ARG A 85 -1.29 -8.14 11.63
N GLY A 86 -0.95 -9.42 11.54
CA GLY A 86 -1.87 -10.48 11.96
C GLY A 86 -2.96 -10.83 10.91
N SER A 87 -2.82 -10.34 9.69
CA SER A 87 -3.73 -10.65 8.57
C SER A 87 -3.41 -11.99 7.88
N GLY A 88 -2.77 -12.92 8.57
CA GLY A 88 -2.43 -14.22 8.02
C GLY A 88 -1.51 -14.13 6.80
N ARG A 89 -1.86 -14.88 5.75
CA ARG A 89 -1.11 -14.93 4.49
C ARG A 89 -1.49 -13.85 3.47
N ALA A 90 -2.28 -12.83 3.86
CA ALA A 90 -2.82 -11.86 2.91
C ALA A 90 -1.75 -11.22 2.00
N MET A 91 -0.64 -10.74 2.59
CA MET A 91 0.44 -10.13 1.80
C MET A 91 1.10 -11.14 0.85
N GLN A 92 1.30 -12.38 1.29
CA GLN A 92 1.85 -13.43 0.41
C GLN A 92 0.91 -13.77 -0.75
N LEU A 93 -0.39 -13.90 -0.50
CA LEU A 93 -1.37 -14.11 -1.56
C LEU A 93 -1.40 -12.98 -2.59
N ILE A 94 -1.25 -11.73 -2.14
CA ILE A 94 -1.13 -10.60 -3.04
C ILE A 94 0.11 -10.75 -3.93
N LEU A 95 1.25 -11.12 -3.36
CA LEU A 95 2.49 -11.37 -4.10
C LEU A 95 2.34 -12.53 -5.10
N ASP A 96 1.72 -13.63 -4.67
CA ASP A 96 1.52 -14.82 -5.51
C ASP A 96 0.65 -14.52 -6.76
N HIS A 97 -0.21 -13.49 -6.70
CA HIS A 97 -1.01 -13.00 -7.83
C HIS A 97 -0.42 -11.78 -8.56
N SER A 98 0.83 -11.42 -8.28
CA SER A 98 1.48 -10.20 -8.78
C SER A 98 2.92 -10.48 -9.25
N GLU A 99 3.11 -11.51 -10.05
CA GLU A 99 4.42 -12.12 -10.37
C GLU A 99 5.46 -11.16 -10.97
N ASN A 100 5.04 -10.21 -11.82
CA ASN A 100 5.94 -9.30 -12.55
C ASN A 100 5.73 -7.83 -12.13
N SER A 101 5.27 -7.58 -10.91
CA SER A 101 4.89 -6.26 -10.47
C SER A 101 5.97 -5.55 -9.66
N GLU A 102 5.89 -4.22 -9.66
CA GLU A 102 6.51 -3.39 -8.65
C GLU A 102 5.62 -3.39 -7.39
N VAL A 103 6.16 -3.89 -6.28
CA VAL A 103 5.43 -4.00 -5.00
C VAL A 103 5.92 -2.93 -4.02
N ILE A 104 5.01 -2.09 -3.56
CA ILE A 104 5.24 -1.09 -2.52
C ILE A 104 4.45 -1.51 -1.28
N HIS A 105 5.15 -2.09 -0.32
CA HIS A 105 4.58 -2.52 0.95
C HIS A 105 4.60 -1.37 1.95
N ILE A 106 3.43 -0.88 2.32
CA ILE A 106 3.29 0.19 3.30
C ILE A 106 3.34 -0.43 4.70
N LEU A 107 4.22 0.07 5.55
CA LEU A 107 4.45 -0.42 6.91
C LEU A 107 4.07 0.65 7.94
N GLY A 108 3.53 0.22 9.07
CA GLY A 108 3.27 1.11 10.21
C GLY A 108 4.56 1.47 10.96
N SER A 109 4.48 2.50 11.82
CA SER A 109 5.60 3.05 12.59
C SER A 109 6.33 2.02 13.48
N ARG A 110 5.63 0.98 13.91
CA ARG A 110 6.16 -0.09 14.79
C ARG A 110 6.60 -1.35 14.04
N ALA A 111 6.52 -1.36 12.71
CA ALA A 111 6.97 -2.51 11.93
C ALA A 111 8.50 -2.56 11.90
N ASN A 112 9.03 -3.77 11.87
CA ASN A 112 10.45 -3.99 11.56
C ASN A 112 10.55 -4.34 10.05
N PRO A 113 11.07 -3.46 9.19
CA PRO A 113 11.10 -3.66 7.75
C PRO A 113 11.81 -4.94 7.32
N GLU A 114 12.95 -5.23 7.94
CA GLU A 114 13.75 -6.43 7.64
C GLU A 114 13.00 -7.72 8.02
N TYR A 115 12.30 -7.70 9.15
CA TYR A 115 11.48 -8.84 9.57
C TYR A 115 10.30 -9.04 8.61
N GLU A 116 9.57 -7.98 8.28
CA GLU A 116 8.43 -8.05 7.36
C GLU A 116 8.86 -8.61 5.98
N LYS A 117 10.00 -8.15 5.46
CA LYS A 117 10.56 -8.65 4.19
C LYS A 117 10.95 -10.12 4.26
N ARG A 118 11.61 -10.56 5.34
CA ARG A 118 12.03 -11.96 5.52
C ARG A 118 10.87 -12.94 5.64
N CYS A 119 9.70 -12.49 6.06
CA CYS A 119 8.49 -13.31 6.16
C CYS A 119 7.81 -13.56 4.80
N LEU A 120 8.30 -12.95 3.71
CA LEU A 120 7.70 -13.02 2.39
C LEU A 120 8.57 -13.84 1.43
N CYS A 121 7.91 -14.63 0.60
CA CYS A 121 8.54 -15.33 -0.52
C CYS A 121 8.42 -14.46 -1.77
N LEU A 122 9.46 -13.71 -2.09
CA LEU A 122 9.54 -12.88 -3.29
C LEU A 122 10.09 -13.70 -4.46
N ASN A 123 9.54 -13.52 -5.65
CA ASN A 123 10.13 -14.09 -6.85
C ASN A 123 11.14 -13.12 -7.50
N ALA A 124 11.98 -13.62 -8.40
CA ALA A 124 13.06 -12.84 -9.02
C ALA A 124 12.57 -11.73 -9.97
N GLN A 125 11.31 -11.73 -10.36
CA GLN A 125 10.72 -10.77 -11.29
C GLN A 125 9.95 -9.64 -10.56
N GLN A 126 9.76 -9.76 -9.25
CA GLN A 126 9.15 -8.73 -8.44
C GLN A 126 10.20 -7.72 -7.96
N THR A 127 9.90 -6.44 -8.15
CA THR A 127 10.63 -5.37 -7.47
C THR A 127 9.90 -5.05 -6.19
N TYR A 128 10.50 -5.34 -5.03
CA TYR A 128 9.88 -5.14 -3.73
C TYR A 128 10.51 -3.97 -2.99
N ARG A 129 9.67 -3.03 -2.58
CA ARG A 129 10.04 -1.82 -1.84
C ARG A 129 9.16 -1.65 -0.62
N GLN A 130 9.66 -0.92 0.36
CA GLN A 130 8.93 -0.65 1.60
C GLN A 130 8.83 0.86 1.85
N VAL A 131 7.64 1.29 2.23
CA VAL A 131 7.39 2.65 2.73
C VAL A 131 6.91 2.54 4.15
N GLN A 132 7.70 3.01 5.10
CA GLN A 132 7.33 3.02 6.51
C GLN A 132 6.73 4.37 6.89
N LEU A 133 5.56 4.32 7.54
CA LEU A 133 4.89 5.50 8.06
C LEU A 133 5.34 5.73 9.51
N GLY A 134 6.01 6.84 9.73
CA GLY A 134 6.47 7.30 11.04
C GLY A 134 5.50 8.28 11.69
N GLU A 135 6.03 9.12 12.56
CA GLU A 135 5.33 10.18 13.30
C GLU A 135 5.99 11.52 12.98
N ILE A 136 5.25 12.61 13.09
CA ILE A 136 5.81 13.97 12.98
C ILE A 136 6.05 14.50 14.38
N HIS A 137 7.30 14.86 14.65
CA HIS A 137 7.71 15.49 15.90
C HIS A 137 7.78 17.01 15.71
N GLU A 138 6.88 17.71 16.36
CA GLU A 138 6.85 19.17 16.47
C GLU A 138 7.42 19.57 17.84
N MET A 139 7.84 20.82 18.02
CA MET A 139 8.55 21.29 19.21
C MET A 139 7.90 20.91 20.55
N ALA A 140 6.57 20.77 20.61
CA ALA A 140 5.84 20.46 21.84
C ALA A 140 4.87 19.27 21.71
N SER A 141 4.79 18.61 20.55
CA SER A 141 3.82 17.55 20.28
C SER A 141 4.33 16.52 19.31
N VAL A 142 3.72 15.33 19.38
CA VAL A 142 3.90 14.26 18.40
C VAL A 142 2.56 13.98 17.76
N ARG A 143 2.49 14.01 16.45
CA ARG A 143 1.28 13.70 15.71
C ARG A 143 1.50 12.65 14.65
N TRP A 144 0.42 12.02 14.26
CA TRP A 144 0.42 11.12 13.10
C TRP A 144 0.52 11.91 11.79
N LEU A 145 0.96 11.22 10.73
CA LEU A 145 0.97 11.77 9.37
C LEU A 145 -0.46 12.11 8.91
N THR A 146 -0.60 13.21 8.20
CA THR A 146 -1.82 13.53 7.46
C THR A 146 -1.95 12.64 6.21
N HIS A 147 -3.14 12.58 5.63
CA HIS A 147 -3.34 11.84 4.37
C HIS A 147 -2.50 12.41 3.24
N ASP A 148 -2.35 13.73 3.16
CA ASP A 148 -1.54 14.41 2.14
C ASP A 148 -0.04 14.05 2.28
N GLU A 149 0.50 14.06 3.50
CA GLU A 149 1.90 13.64 3.77
C GLU A 149 2.14 12.18 3.38
N ILE A 150 1.15 11.30 3.60
CA ILE A 150 1.22 9.90 3.17
C ILE A 150 1.22 9.80 1.65
N VAL A 151 0.30 10.51 0.98
CA VAL A 151 0.19 10.51 -0.49
C VAL A 151 1.48 11.01 -1.13
N GLU A 152 1.97 12.18 -0.69
CA GLU A 152 3.23 12.77 -1.19
C GLU A 152 4.41 11.83 -0.99
N GLY A 153 4.54 11.26 0.21
CA GLY A 153 5.64 10.35 0.53
C GLY A 153 5.60 9.03 -0.26
N VAL A 154 4.40 8.48 -0.52
CA VAL A 154 4.27 7.27 -1.35
C VAL A 154 4.52 7.59 -2.82
N LEU A 155 4.03 8.71 -3.34
CA LEU A 155 4.31 9.15 -4.72
C LEU A 155 5.80 9.41 -4.92
N ASP A 156 6.47 10.04 -3.95
CA ASP A 156 7.92 10.23 -3.96
C ASP A 156 8.68 8.89 -3.99
N ALA A 157 8.26 7.91 -3.19
CA ALA A 157 8.84 6.57 -3.20
C ALA A 157 8.66 5.84 -4.55
N ILE A 158 7.52 6.07 -5.23
CA ILE A 158 7.25 5.55 -6.56
C ILE A 158 8.22 6.16 -7.59
N GLN A 159 8.46 7.48 -7.52
CA GLN A 159 9.31 8.21 -8.47
C GLN A 159 10.79 7.92 -8.26
N ASN A 160 11.25 7.96 -7.02
CA ASN A 160 12.69 7.85 -6.68
C ASN A 160 13.21 6.41 -6.60
N GLN A 161 12.33 5.42 -6.68
CA GLN A 161 12.68 4.00 -6.77
C GLN A 161 13.56 3.48 -5.61
N ASN A 162 13.45 4.05 -4.42
CA ASN A 162 14.19 3.60 -3.23
C ASN A 162 13.65 2.27 -2.69
N ASP A 163 14.51 1.35 -2.30
CA ASP A 163 14.11 0.06 -1.72
C ASP A 163 13.37 0.23 -0.39
N TYR A 164 13.73 1.28 0.35
CA TYR A 164 13.09 1.66 1.61
C TYR A 164 12.94 3.18 1.71
N ARG A 165 11.77 3.64 2.16
CA ARG A 165 11.47 5.04 2.45
C ARG A 165 10.78 5.16 3.80
N LEU A 166 11.28 6.04 4.66
CA LEU A 166 10.59 6.48 5.87
C LEU A 166 9.91 7.84 5.60
N ILE A 167 8.61 7.93 5.91
CA ILE A 167 7.86 9.19 5.91
C ILE A 167 7.70 9.61 7.36
N GLY A 168 8.19 10.80 7.71
CA GLY A 168 8.27 11.26 9.11
C GLY A 168 9.48 10.69 9.83
N THR A 169 9.35 10.47 11.14
CA THR A 169 10.41 10.01 12.04
C THR A 169 9.99 8.72 12.75
N ARG A 170 10.92 7.82 13.02
CA ARG A 170 10.65 6.64 13.86
C ARG A 170 10.68 7.02 15.32
N LYS A 171 9.79 6.41 16.09
CA LYS A 171 9.71 6.60 17.54
C LYS A 171 11.02 6.27 18.26
N ASP A 172 11.76 5.29 17.77
CA ASP A 172 13.00 4.83 18.38
C ASP A 172 14.19 5.78 18.12
N ASP A 173 14.16 6.54 17.01
CA ASP A 173 15.25 7.46 16.63
C ASP A 173 15.27 8.72 17.52
N VAL A 174 14.13 9.08 18.13
CA VAL A 174 14.01 10.26 19.00
C VAL A 174 14.64 10.05 20.38
N ASN A 175 14.65 8.81 20.88
CA ASN A 175 15.17 8.48 22.20
C ASN A 175 16.70 8.45 22.29
N VAL A 176 17.41 8.45 21.15
CA VAL A 176 18.88 8.42 21.12
C VAL A 176 19.48 9.80 21.42
N HIS A 177 18.78 10.90 21.07
CA HIS A 177 19.28 12.26 21.29
C HIS A 177 19.01 12.80 22.71
N SER A 178 18.12 12.15 23.48
CA SER A 178 17.76 12.59 24.85
C SER A 178 18.64 11.96 25.94
N ARG A 179 19.62 11.13 25.60
CA ARG A 179 20.51 10.45 26.57
C ARG A 179 21.93 10.99 26.63
N ASN A 180 22.23 12.05 25.87
CA ASN A 180 23.57 12.66 25.82
C ASN A 180 23.63 14.11 26.36
N ASP A 181 22.68 14.49 27.21
CA ASP A 181 22.73 15.72 28.01
C ASP A 181 22.85 15.40 29.51
#